data_839b04c8fc894ef310b14e7af3dc08fa
#
_entry.id   839b04c8fc894ef310b14e7af3dc08fa
#
_cell.length_a   1.000
_cell.length_b   1.000
_cell.length_c   1.000
_cell.angle_alpha   90.00
_cell.angle_beta   90.00
_cell.angle_gamma   90.00
#
_symmetry.space_group_name_H-M   'P 1'
#
loop_
_entity.id
_entity.type
_entity.pdbx_description
1 polymer ?
#
loop_
_entity_poly.entity_id
_entity_poly.type
_entity_poly.pdbx_seq_one_letter_code
_entity_poly.pdbx_strand_id
1 'polypeptide(L)'
;GSVSVSNGAKTVTKTVPHLDKLQLACDASWVHLSKDGNTLTIAVEANPVATKARGSKIKVSNGTDEAQVQVLQYDLPALLGSYKLTMTAYDPDAEAFRQTTRNAKIRYTGSGKNRKYFLNVESGYGADYAFPLTYVQSANAFLMQSGQKVITLHGQSKTYYIGNAFNINKSQGTGVGTNAYNLISFEISDNGDIRASLCGPLFVISGGQLQYTGLTTQIIVLYAFTGEPFSEDNLAGWLDKWQNAVIEKTSTSSPAKPAPLFDDDAAGSGHDTALPQYKANRVARFDMDWRSILPA
;
A
#
# COMPACT_ATOMS: atom_id res chain seq x y z
N GLY A 1 4.49 12.61 17.04
CA GLY A 1 5.51 12.57 15.98
C GLY A 1 6.11 11.18 15.84
N SER A 2 6.89 10.94 14.78
CA SER A 2 7.58 9.67 14.56
C SER A 2 9.01 9.86 14.06
N VAL A 3 9.87 8.90 14.38
CA VAL A 3 11.25 8.77 13.88
C VAL A 3 11.36 7.37 13.28
N SER A 4 11.59 7.28 11.97
CA SER A 4 11.80 6.01 11.27
C SER A 4 13.25 5.88 10.85
N VAL A 5 13.86 4.73 11.13
CA VAL A 5 15.25 4.42 10.80
C VAL A 5 15.36 3.03 10.16
N SER A 6 16.42 2.82 9.38
CA SER A 6 16.78 1.51 8.85
C SER A 6 17.22 0.53 9.96
N ASN A 7 17.38 -0.75 9.61
CA ASN A 7 17.79 -1.80 10.57
C ASN A 7 19.21 -1.65 11.11
N GLY A 8 20.08 -0.85 10.48
CA GLY A 8 21.39 -0.53 11.04
C GLY A 8 21.32 0.34 12.29
N ALA A 9 22.39 0.36 13.08
CA ALA A 9 22.51 1.33 14.16
C ALA A 9 22.45 2.76 13.61
N LYS A 10 21.69 3.64 14.26
CA LYS A 10 21.48 5.01 13.79
C LYS A 10 21.34 5.98 14.94
N THR A 11 21.94 7.15 14.78
CA THR A 11 21.72 8.28 15.69
C THR A 11 20.96 9.38 14.96
N VAL A 12 19.91 9.87 15.59
CA VAL A 12 19.08 10.98 15.11
C VAL A 12 19.13 12.09 16.14
N THR A 13 19.37 13.31 15.68
CA THR A 13 19.35 14.51 16.54
C THR A 13 18.15 15.40 16.18
N LYS A 14 17.54 16.00 17.18
CA LYS A 14 16.42 16.95 17.03
C LYS A 14 16.62 18.12 17.96
N THR A 15 16.42 19.33 17.47
CA THR A 15 16.34 20.51 18.32
C THR A 15 14.95 20.60 18.92
N VAL A 16 14.89 20.63 20.27
CA VAL A 16 13.65 20.70 21.03
C VAL A 16 13.79 21.89 21.99
N PRO A 17 13.03 22.97 21.82
CA PRO A 17 13.07 24.11 22.71
C PRO A 17 12.75 23.70 24.16
N HIS A 18 13.48 24.22 25.12
CA HIS A 18 13.29 23.95 26.56
C HIS A 18 13.41 22.44 26.92
N LEU A 19 14.28 21.71 26.24
CA LEU A 19 14.49 20.27 26.46
C LEU A 19 14.96 19.97 27.89
N ASP A 20 15.64 20.91 28.54
CA ASP A 20 16.06 20.86 29.94
C ASP A 20 14.89 20.66 30.90
N LYS A 21 13.72 21.23 30.58
CA LYS A 21 12.48 21.14 31.36
C LYS A 21 11.62 19.91 31.08
N LEU A 22 11.98 19.11 30.08
CA LEU A 22 11.23 17.93 29.69
C LEU A 22 11.83 16.67 30.31
N GLN A 23 10.99 15.75 30.76
CA GLN A 23 11.36 14.39 31.13
C GLN A 23 11.20 13.50 29.89
N LEU A 24 12.16 12.60 29.68
CA LEU A 24 12.16 11.66 28.57
C LEU A 24 12.26 10.25 29.14
N ALA A 25 11.41 9.34 28.66
CA ALA A 25 11.45 7.92 28.99
C ALA A 25 11.19 7.07 27.73
N CYS A 26 11.89 5.95 27.62
CA CYS A 26 11.66 4.95 26.61
C CYS A 26 11.90 3.57 27.23
N ASP A 27 10.93 2.68 27.09
CA ASP A 27 10.98 1.33 27.71
C ASP A 27 11.81 0.34 26.85
N ALA A 28 12.12 0.69 25.60
CA ALA A 28 12.89 -0.17 24.71
C ALA A 28 14.39 -0.10 25.02
N SER A 29 15.00 -1.23 25.32
CA SER A 29 16.44 -1.34 25.62
C SER A 29 17.35 -0.97 24.45
N TRP A 30 16.83 -0.97 23.23
CA TRP A 30 17.56 -0.66 22.00
C TRP A 30 17.45 0.83 21.57
N VAL A 31 16.78 1.67 22.37
CA VAL A 31 16.66 3.12 22.15
C VAL A 31 17.29 3.84 23.33
N HIS A 32 18.34 4.61 23.07
CA HIS A 32 19.06 5.38 24.07
C HIS A 32 18.84 6.87 23.83
N LEU A 33 18.49 7.58 24.90
CA LEU A 33 18.20 9.00 24.86
C LEU A 33 19.24 9.80 25.61
N SER A 34 19.69 10.89 25.03
CA SER A 34 20.52 11.88 25.74
C SER A 34 20.11 13.31 25.38
N LYS A 35 20.40 14.24 26.28
CA LYS A 35 20.11 15.67 26.13
C LYS A 35 21.42 16.44 26.21
N ASP A 36 21.58 17.42 25.32
CA ASP A 36 22.65 18.41 25.38
C ASP A 36 22.05 19.77 24.98
N GLY A 37 21.83 20.64 25.99
CA GLY A 37 21.10 21.88 25.82
C GLY A 37 19.69 21.62 25.24
N ASN A 38 19.42 22.18 24.07
CA ASN A 38 18.18 21.97 23.33
C ASN A 38 18.25 20.81 22.32
N THR A 39 19.34 20.03 22.30
CA THR A 39 19.53 18.93 21.37
C THR A 39 19.15 17.61 22.03
N LEU A 40 18.10 16.98 21.52
CA LEU A 40 17.74 15.59 21.83
C LEU A 40 18.49 14.67 20.88
N THR A 41 19.24 13.74 21.44
CA THR A 41 19.86 12.65 20.69
C THR A 41 19.11 11.35 20.95
N ILE A 42 18.70 10.68 19.88
CA ILE A 42 18.03 9.38 19.89
C ILE A 42 18.99 8.41 19.18
N ALA A 43 19.69 7.57 19.95
CA ALA A 43 20.54 6.53 19.42
C ALA A 43 19.79 5.20 19.41
N VAL A 44 19.75 4.56 18.24
CA VAL A 44 19.02 3.32 17.98
C VAL A 44 20.03 2.24 17.64
N GLU A 45 20.01 1.13 18.36
CA GLU A 45 20.87 -0.02 18.08
C GLU A 45 20.46 -0.74 16.79
N ALA A 46 21.37 -1.51 16.20
CA ALA A 46 21.04 -2.33 15.04
C ALA A 46 19.95 -3.36 15.37
N ASN A 47 18.99 -3.52 14.47
CA ASN A 47 17.99 -4.58 14.57
C ASN A 47 18.62 -5.89 14.05
N PRO A 48 18.80 -6.91 14.91
CA PRO A 48 19.46 -8.14 14.52
C PRO A 48 18.65 -8.99 13.55
N VAL A 49 17.33 -8.70 13.41
CA VAL A 49 16.41 -9.47 12.57
C VAL A 49 15.93 -8.62 11.41
N ALA A 50 16.64 -8.67 10.26
CA ALA A 50 16.35 -7.84 9.10
C ALA A 50 14.93 -8.00 8.53
N THR A 51 14.27 -9.12 8.76
CA THR A 51 12.91 -9.42 8.26
C THR A 51 11.81 -9.01 9.24
N LYS A 52 12.18 -8.47 10.40
CA LYS A 52 11.22 -7.96 11.40
C LYS A 52 11.35 -6.46 11.56
N ALA A 53 10.21 -5.81 11.67
CA ALA A 53 10.14 -4.44 12.18
C ALA A 53 10.14 -4.46 13.70
N ARG A 54 10.56 -3.35 14.31
CA ARG A 54 10.34 -3.09 15.74
C ARG A 54 9.97 -1.63 15.94
N GLY A 55 9.15 -1.39 16.95
CA GLY A 55 8.69 -0.07 17.32
C GLY A 55 8.83 0.17 18.80
N SER A 56 8.86 1.42 19.20
CA SER A 56 8.77 1.84 20.59
C SER A 56 8.27 3.28 20.67
N LYS A 57 7.99 3.76 21.89
CA LYS A 57 7.56 5.12 22.14
C LYS A 57 8.49 5.81 23.11
N ILE A 58 8.89 7.02 22.75
CA ILE A 58 9.51 7.95 23.69
C ILE A 58 8.39 8.78 24.29
N LYS A 59 8.23 8.69 25.61
CA LYS A 59 7.36 9.58 26.38
C LYS A 59 8.10 10.86 26.67
N VAL A 60 7.45 11.98 26.41
CA VAL A 60 7.98 13.33 26.65
C VAL A 60 7.00 14.04 27.56
N SER A 61 7.42 14.45 28.75
CA SER A 61 6.54 15.10 29.72
C SER A 61 7.18 16.37 30.29
N ASN A 62 6.36 17.37 30.56
CA ASN A 62 6.74 18.57 31.32
C ASN A 62 6.27 18.50 32.78
N GLY A 63 5.75 17.36 33.22
CA GLY A 63 5.17 17.15 34.54
C GLY A 63 3.65 17.34 34.59
N THR A 64 3.06 18.06 33.64
CA THR A 64 1.61 18.30 33.53
C THR A 64 1.04 17.62 32.29
N ASP A 65 1.71 17.81 31.16
CA ASP A 65 1.30 17.28 29.88
C ASP A 65 2.26 16.19 29.43
N GLU A 66 1.76 15.22 28.67
CA GLU A 66 2.55 14.15 28.08
C GLU A 66 2.32 14.12 26.56
N ALA A 67 3.40 13.97 25.81
CA ALA A 67 3.41 13.69 24.38
C ALA A 67 4.20 12.43 24.10
N GLN A 68 3.95 11.81 22.95
CA GLN A 68 4.64 10.60 22.52
C GLN A 68 5.29 10.80 21.16
N VAL A 69 6.51 10.26 21.02
CA VAL A 69 7.25 10.16 19.76
C VAL A 69 7.48 8.69 19.47
N GLN A 70 6.93 8.20 18.38
CA GLN A 70 7.14 6.82 17.95
C GLN A 70 8.51 6.66 17.31
N VAL A 71 9.26 5.63 17.69
CA VAL A 71 10.51 5.20 17.07
C VAL A 71 10.26 3.90 16.34
N LEU A 72 10.48 3.90 15.01
CA LEU A 72 10.28 2.75 14.15
C LEU A 72 11.61 2.34 13.52
N GLN A 73 11.90 1.04 13.52
CA GLN A 73 13.09 0.51 12.86
C GLN A 73 12.73 -0.68 12.00
N TYR A 74 12.92 -0.54 10.69
CA TYR A 74 12.65 -1.57 9.70
C TYR A 74 13.28 -1.23 8.34
N ASP A 75 13.44 -2.24 7.52
CA ASP A 75 13.82 -2.13 6.12
C ASP A 75 12.84 -2.92 5.24
N LEU A 76 12.99 -2.76 3.93
CA LEU A 76 12.17 -3.43 2.93
C LEU A 76 11.91 -4.93 3.19
N PRO A 77 12.89 -5.76 3.62
CA PRO A 77 12.60 -7.17 3.93
C PRO A 77 11.52 -7.38 4.98
N ALA A 78 11.36 -6.45 5.92
CA ALA A 78 10.30 -6.53 6.92
C ALA A 78 8.90 -6.31 6.33
N LEU A 79 8.80 -5.61 5.20
CA LEU A 79 7.54 -5.33 4.51
C LEU A 79 7.12 -6.45 3.54
N LEU A 80 8.00 -7.41 3.26
CA LEU A 80 7.69 -8.54 2.38
C LEU A 80 7.04 -9.69 3.17
N GLY A 81 6.26 -10.52 2.49
CA GLY A 81 5.65 -11.71 3.08
C GLY A 81 4.13 -11.73 2.99
N SER A 82 3.52 -12.56 3.82
CA SER A 82 2.08 -12.82 3.78
C SER A 82 1.30 -11.83 4.64
N TYR A 83 0.13 -11.48 4.14
CA TYR A 83 -0.80 -10.53 4.75
C TYR A 83 -2.22 -11.08 4.68
N LYS A 84 -3.06 -10.56 5.55
CA LYS A 84 -4.51 -10.65 5.48
C LYS A 84 -5.03 -9.30 4.96
N LEU A 85 -5.74 -9.32 3.84
CA LEU A 85 -6.40 -8.15 3.29
C LEU A 85 -7.85 -8.13 3.76
N THR A 86 -8.21 -7.12 4.52
CA THR A 86 -9.60 -6.84 4.90
C THR A 86 -10.09 -5.64 4.09
N MET A 87 -11.25 -5.76 3.50
CA MET A 87 -11.84 -4.73 2.65
C MET A 87 -13.36 -4.83 2.64
N THR A 88 -14.02 -3.83 2.12
CA THR A 88 -15.42 -3.90 1.77
C THR A 88 -15.53 -4.10 0.26
N ALA A 89 -15.87 -5.30 -0.19
CA ALA A 89 -16.03 -5.66 -1.60
C ALA A 89 -17.48 -5.57 -2.04
N TYR A 90 -17.71 -5.22 -3.30
CA TYR A 90 -19.05 -5.22 -3.88
C TYR A 90 -19.46 -6.67 -4.19
N ASP A 91 -20.61 -7.05 -3.68
CA ASP A 91 -21.28 -8.33 -3.95
C ASP A 91 -22.36 -8.07 -5.01
N PRO A 92 -22.21 -8.55 -6.26
CA PRO A 92 -23.17 -8.30 -7.32
C PRO A 92 -24.51 -8.99 -7.10
N ASP A 93 -24.54 -10.13 -6.39
CA ASP A 93 -25.78 -10.86 -6.12
C ASP A 93 -26.64 -10.15 -5.08
N ALA A 94 -26.00 -9.46 -4.13
CA ALA A 94 -26.67 -8.68 -3.12
C ALA A 94 -26.81 -7.20 -3.48
N GLU A 95 -26.25 -6.76 -4.60
CA GLU A 95 -26.12 -5.35 -5.02
C GLU A 95 -25.60 -4.43 -3.91
N ALA A 96 -24.72 -4.93 -3.05
CA ALA A 96 -24.26 -4.25 -1.86
C ALA A 96 -22.78 -4.47 -1.60
N PHE A 97 -22.17 -3.52 -0.88
CA PHE A 97 -20.82 -3.70 -0.35
C PHE A 97 -20.84 -4.51 0.94
N ARG A 98 -19.99 -5.54 1.01
CA ARG A 98 -19.84 -6.40 2.20
C ARG A 98 -18.39 -6.49 2.63
N GLN A 99 -18.19 -6.54 3.95
CA GLN A 99 -16.86 -6.79 4.48
C GLN A 99 -16.41 -8.20 4.10
N THR A 100 -15.21 -8.29 3.58
CA THR A 100 -14.58 -9.55 3.18
C THR A 100 -13.10 -9.55 3.54
N THR A 101 -12.54 -10.73 3.60
CA THR A 101 -11.12 -10.93 3.89
C THR A 101 -10.54 -11.91 2.89
N ARG A 102 -9.37 -11.57 2.34
CA ARG A 102 -8.61 -12.40 1.39
C ARG A 102 -7.17 -12.56 1.84
N ASN A 103 -6.52 -13.62 1.41
CA ASN A 103 -5.09 -13.75 1.57
C ASN A 103 -4.39 -12.80 0.59
N ALA A 104 -3.31 -12.19 1.07
CA ALA A 104 -2.49 -11.31 0.26
C ALA A 104 -1.00 -11.57 0.54
N LYS A 105 -0.13 -11.17 -0.38
CA LYS A 105 1.32 -11.32 -0.24
C LYS A 105 2.05 -10.20 -0.96
N ILE A 106 2.96 -9.53 -0.26
CA ILE A 106 3.91 -8.64 -0.91
C ILE A 106 5.16 -9.46 -1.22
N ARG A 107 5.51 -9.54 -2.51
CA ARG A 107 6.65 -10.31 -3.00
C ARG A 107 7.41 -9.58 -4.11
N TYR A 108 8.54 -10.12 -4.51
CA TYR A 108 9.29 -9.65 -5.67
C TYR A 108 9.69 -10.79 -6.59
N THR A 109 10.03 -10.44 -7.82
CA THR A 109 10.68 -11.29 -8.82
C THR A 109 11.98 -10.62 -9.29
N GLY A 110 12.84 -11.38 -9.95
CA GLY A 110 14.14 -10.88 -10.38
C GLY A 110 15.14 -10.74 -9.24
N SER A 111 16.31 -10.19 -9.53
CA SER A 111 17.42 -10.03 -8.60
C SER A 111 18.08 -8.66 -8.73
N GLY A 112 18.74 -8.22 -7.65
CA GLY A 112 19.49 -6.96 -7.63
C GLY A 112 18.62 -5.76 -8.01
N LYS A 113 19.08 -4.95 -8.96
CA LYS A 113 18.37 -3.75 -9.45
C LYS A 113 17.16 -4.07 -10.32
N ASN A 114 17.03 -5.31 -10.79
CA ASN A 114 15.93 -5.74 -11.65
C ASN A 114 14.74 -6.32 -10.86
N ARG A 115 14.69 -6.10 -9.55
CA ARG A 115 13.56 -6.55 -8.72
C ARG A 115 12.28 -5.81 -9.10
N LYS A 116 11.22 -6.59 -9.35
CA LYS A 116 9.86 -6.09 -9.54
C LYS A 116 9.03 -6.56 -8.37
N TYR A 117 8.32 -5.65 -7.73
CA TYR A 117 7.50 -5.95 -6.55
C TYR A 117 6.04 -6.07 -6.93
N PHE A 118 5.30 -6.89 -6.18
CA PHE A 118 3.88 -7.14 -6.42
C PHE A 118 3.15 -7.31 -5.10
N LEU A 119 1.94 -6.76 -5.03
CA LEU A 119 0.92 -7.19 -4.08
C LEU A 119 0.06 -8.24 -4.78
N ASN A 120 0.22 -9.50 -4.39
CA ASN A 120 -0.66 -10.57 -4.81
C ASN A 120 -1.85 -10.64 -3.87
N VAL A 121 -3.05 -10.77 -4.42
CA VAL A 121 -4.31 -10.90 -3.68
C VAL A 121 -5.10 -12.06 -4.26
N GLU A 122 -5.57 -12.95 -3.41
CA GLU A 122 -6.44 -14.05 -3.79
C GLU A 122 -7.67 -13.53 -4.55
N SER A 123 -7.88 -14.03 -5.77
CA SER A 123 -8.93 -13.52 -6.65
C SER A 123 -10.23 -14.34 -6.59
N GLY A 124 -10.12 -15.63 -6.27
CA GLY A 124 -11.21 -16.58 -6.45
C GLY A 124 -11.34 -17.17 -7.87
N TYR A 125 -10.48 -16.75 -8.83
CA TYR A 125 -10.52 -17.18 -10.24
C TYR A 125 -9.39 -18.16 -10.61
N GLY A 126 -8.80 -18.83 -9.63
CA GLY A 126 -7.74 -19.82 -9.84
C GLY A 126 -6.32 -19.26 -9.91
N ALA A 127 -6.15 -17.96 -10.07
CA ALA A 127 -4.88 -17.27 -9.99
C ALA A 127 -5.02 -15.95 -9.20
N ASP A 128 -3.97 -15.49 -8.54
CA ASP A 128 -4.01 -14.26 -7.77
C ASP A 128 -4.02 -13.02 -8.68
N TYR A 129 -4.70 -11.96 -8.22
CA TYR A 129 -4.42 -10.63 -8.74
C TYR A 129 -2.99 -10.24 -8.37
N ALA A 130 -2.17 -9.86 -9.33
CA ALA A 130 -0.79 -9.45 -9.11
C ALA A 130 -0.65 -7.95 -9.43
N PHE A 131 -0.84 -7.09 -8.44
CA PHE A 131 -0.69 -5.64 -8.59
C PHE A 131 0.79 -5.27 -8.63
N PRO A 132 1.31 -4.71 -9.73
CA PRO A 132 2.68 -4.22 -9.79
C PRO A 132 2.88 -3.08 -8.78
N LEU A 133 4.01 -3.10 -8.08
CA LEU A 133 4.37 -2.12 -7.07
C LEU A 133 5.70 -1.44 -7.39
N THR A 134 5.80 -0.16 -7.12
CA THR A 134 7.06 0.59 -7.11
C THR A 134 7.44 0.89 -5.67
N TYR A 135 8.61 0.41 -5.23
CA TYR A 135 9.13 0.72 -3.91
C TYR A 135 9.77 2.12 -3.91
N VAL A 136 9.30 2.98 -3.02
CA VAL A 136 9.82 4.34 -2.79
C VAL A 136 10.66 4.32 -1.53
N GLN A 137 11.97 4.24 -1.71
CA GLN A 137 12.93 4.10 -0.60
C GLN A 137 12.88 5.28 0.38
N SER A 138 12.74 6.51 -0.11
CA SER A 138 12.68 7.72 0.73
C SER A 138 11.47 7.74 1.67
N ALA A 139 10.35 7.16 1.24
CA ALA A 139 9.12 7.07 2.02
C ALA A 139 8.96 5.70 2.71
N ASN A 140 9.84 4.73 2.40
CA ASN A 140 9.72 3.33 2.83
C ASN A 140 8.31 2.77 2.61
N ALA A 141 7.77 3.01 1.42
CA ALA A 141 6.40 2.72 1.05
C ALA A 141 6.34 2.11 -0.37
N PHE A 142 5.22 1.53 -0.72
CA PHE A 142 4.96 1.08 -2.08
C PHE A 142 3.90 1.95 -2.74
N LEU A 143 4.13 2.26 -4.02
CA LEU A 143 3.14 2.85 -4.91
C LEU A 143 2.56 1.77 -5.82
N MET A 144 1.24 1.78 -5.96
CA MET A 144 0.48 0.97 -6.91
C MET A 144 -0.10 1.93 -7.96
N GLN A 145 0.28 1.78 -9.22
CA GLN A 145 -0.19 2.64 -10.30
C GLN A 145 -1.49 2.09 -10.91
N SER A 146 -2.41 2.96 -11.32
CA SER A 146 -3.60 2.57 -12.07
C SER A 146 -3.27 2.19 -13.52
N GLY A 147 -4.18 1.49 -14.18
CA GLY A 147 -4.02 1.08 -15.58
C GLY A 147 -3.03 -0.07 -15.78
N GLN A 148 -2.60 -0.75 -14.71
CA GLN A 148 -1.72 -1.91 -14.81
C GLN A 148 -2.53 -3.20 -14.91
N LYS A 149 -2.08 -4.12 -15.78
CA LYS A 149 -2.63 -5.48 -15.83
C LYS A 149 -2.32 -6.21 -14.52
N VAL A 150 -3.34 -6.81 -13.92
CA VAL A 150 -3.22 -7.54 -12.65
C VAL A 150 -3.45 -9.03 -12.78
N ILE A 151 -4.20 -9.48 -13.80
CA ILE A 151 -4.41 -10.89 -14.14
C ILE A 151 -4.91 -10.99 -15.58
N THR A 152 -4.70 -12.14 -16.22
CA THR A 152 -5.33 -12.53 -17.48
C THR A 152 -6.27 -13.69 -17.19
N LEU A 153 -7.51 -13.60 -17.64
CA LEU A 153 -8.51 -14.64 -17.50
C LEU A 153 -8.84 -15.21 -18.88
N HIS A 154 -8.75 -16.53 -19.02
CA HIS A 154 -9.08 -17.24 -20.25
C HIS A 154 -10.49 -17.84 -20.12
N GLY A 155 -11.45 -17.27 -20.81
CA GLY A 155 -12.78 -17.87 -20.97
C GLY A 155 -12.83 -18.83 -22.17
N GLN A 156 -13.95 -19.51 -22.37
CA GLN A 156 -14.12 -20.49 -23.45
C GLN A 156 -13.92 -19.89 -24.86
N SER A 157 -14.27 -18.64 -25.08
CA SER A 157 -14.22 -17.99 -26.39
C SER A 157 -13.43 -16.69 -26.44
N LYS A 158 -13.05 -16.13 -25.28
CA LYS A 158 -12.37 -14.82 -25.19
C LYS A 158 -11.37 -14.80 -24.05
N THR A 159 -10.29 -14.06 -24.27
CA THR A 159 -9.32 -13.71 -23.22
C THR A 159 -9.67 -12.33 -22.70
N TYR A 160 -9.65 -12.17 -21.38
CA TYR A 160 -9.86 -10.91 -20.71
C TYR A 160 -8.60 -10.50 -19.94
N TYR A 161 -8.20 -9.26 -20.13
CA TYR A 161 -7.09 -8.65 -19.42
C TYR A 161 -7.67 -7.77 -18.33
N ILE A 162 -7.34 -8.06 -17.08
CA ILE A 162 -7.88 -7.33 -15.94
C ILE A 162 -6.91 -6.24 -15.54
N GLY A 163 -7.38 -5.01 -15.62
CA GLY A 163 -6.65 -3.81 -15.22
C GLY A 163 -7.24 -3.17 -13.97
N ASN A 164 -6.38 -2.52 -13.17
CA ASN A 164 -6.79 -1.80 -11.98
C ASN A 164 -7.05 -0.33 -12.26
N ALA A 165 -8.01 0.25 -11.57
CA ALA A 165 -8.26 1.69 -11.54
C ALA A 165 -8.60 2.13 -10.11
N PHE A 166 -8.39 3.42 -9.83
CA PHE A 166 -8.65 4.01 -8.52
C PHE A 166 -9.63 5.16 -8.63
N ASN A 167 -10.54 5.27 -7.69
CA ASN A 167 -11.50 6.37 -7.61
C ASN A 167 -11.57 6.93 -6.18
N ILE A 168 -11.49 8.25 -6.08
CA ILE A 168 -11.55 8.98 -4.82
C ILE A 168 -12.99 9.36 -4.47
N ASN A 169 -13.86 9.50 -5.46
CA ASN A 169 -15.21 10.04 -5.25
C ASN A 169 -16.30 9.12 -5.83
N LYS A 170 -17.26 8.75 -4.99
CA LYS A 170 -18.39 7.90 -5.38
C LYS A 170 -19.29 8.54 -6.46
N SER A 171 -19.30 9.86 -6.59
CA SER A 171 -20.14 10.61 -7.51
C SER A 171 -19.46 10.93 -8.85
N GLN A 172 -18.15 10.87 -8.93
CA GLN A 172 -17.42 11.04 -10.18
C GLN A 172 -17.12 9.67 -10.75
N GLY A 173 -17.46 9.45 -12.02
CA GLY A 173 -17.24 8.19 -12.70
C GLY A 173 -15.77 7.71 -12.53
N THR A 174 -15.57 6.42 -12.49
CA THR A 174 -14.24 5.78 -12.38
C THR A 174 -13.43 6.09 -13.62
N GLY A 175 -12.38 6.88 -13.46
CA GLY A 175 -11.40 7.08 -14.52
C GLY A 175 -10.41 5.92 -14.57
N VAL A 176 -10.29 5.24 -15.71
CA VAL A 176 -9.12 4.40 -16.00
C VAL A 176 -7.98 5.35 -16.38
N GLY A 177 -7.52 6.16 -15.43
CA GLY A 177 -6.42 7.07 -15.64
C GLY A 177 -5.09 6.32 -15.48
N THR A 178 -4.19 6.45 -16.46
CA THR A 178 -2.84 5.85 -16.40
C THR A 178 -1.94 6.46 -15.34
N ASN A 179 -2.35 7.54 -14.68
CA ASN A 179 -1.53 8.33 -13.77
C ASN A 179 -2.05 8.43 -12.33
N ALA A 180 -3.09 7.68 -11.96
CA ALA A 180 -3.51 7.60 -10.58
C ALA A 180 -2.68 6.58 -9.80
N TYR A 181 -2.31 6.93 -8.56
CA TYR A 181 -1.54 6.06 -7.67
C TYR A 181 -2.30 5.80 -6.39
N ASN A 182 -2.12 4.59 -5.85
CA ASN A 182 -2.51 4.24 -4.50
C ASN A 182 -1.23 3.96 -3.71
N LEU A 183 -1.13 4.54 -2.53
CA LEU A 183 -0.01 4.35 -1.62
C LEU A 183 -0.35 3.25 -0.63
N ILE A 184 0.55 2.29 -0.48
CA ILE A 184 0.52 1.34 0.63
C ILE A 184 1.31 1.99 1.77
N SER A 185 0.58 2.61 2.69
CA SER A 185 1.13 3.33 3.85
C SER A 185 1.20 2.39 5.05
N PHE A 186 2.42 2.06 5.46
CA PHE A 186 2.67 1.12 6.56
C PHE A 186 2.65 1.82 7.92
N GLU A 187 1.94 1.20 8.84
CA GLU A 187 1.96 1.48 10.27
C GLU A 187 2.60 0.29 10.98
N ILE A 188 3.49 0.57 11.93
CA ILE A 188 4.17 -0.45 12.70
C ILE A 188 3.86 -0.20 14.17
N SER A 189 3.31 -1.21 14.85
CA SER A 189 3.01 -1.14 16.27
C SER A 189 4.28 -1.21 17.13
N ASP A 190 4.14 -0.95 18.42
CA ASP A 190 5.23 -1.09 19.38
C ASP A 190 5.73 -2.54 19.49
N ASN A 191 4.88 -3.53 19.15
CA ASN A 191 5.24 -4.95 19.09
C ASN A 191 5.95 -5.35 17.78
N GLY A 192 6.03 -4.42 16.81
CA GLY A 192 6.56 -4.70 15.48
C GLY A 192 5.53 -5.29 14.50
N ASP A 193 4.24 -5.32 14.87
CA ASP A 193 3.18 -5.73 13.94
C ASP A 193 3.04 -4.72 12.83
N ILE A 194 2.90 -5.22 11.60
CA ILE A 194 2.84 -4.40 10.39
C ILE A 194 1.43 -4.40 9.84
N ARG A 195 0.88 -3.22 9.70
CA ARG A 195 -0.40 -2.96 9.04
C ARG A 195 -0.22 -1.91 7.96
N ALA A 196 -0.97 -1.99 6.89
CA ALA A 196 -0.99 -0.91 5.91
C ALA A 196 -2.39 -0.67 5.37
N SER A 197 -2.71 0.60 5.16
CA SER A 197 -3.89 1.03 4.45
C SER A 197 -3.54 1.32 2.99
N LEU A 198 -4.43 0.96 2.07
CA LEU A 198 -4.32 1.33 0.67
C LEU A 198 -5.01 2.69 0.51
N CYS A 199 -4.21 3.74 0.36
CA CYS A 199 -4.67 5.12 0.33
C CYS A 199 -4.26 5.81 -0.95
N GLY A 200 -5.11 6.68 -1.46
CA GLY A 200 -4.75 7.61 -2.51
C GLY A 200 -4.75 9.04 -2.00
N PRO A 201 -4.09 9.95 -2.70
CA PRO A 201 -4.07 11.35 -2.33
C PRO A 201 -5.44 11.99 -2.52
N LEU A 202 -5.81 12.80 -1.56
CA LEU A 202 -7.01 13.61 -1.60
C LEU A 202 -6.67 15.02 -2.07
N PHE A 203 -7.36 15.47 -3.11
CA PHE A 203 -7.29 16.85 -3.59
C PHE A 203 -8.63 17.54 -3.44
N VAL A 204 -8.58 18.82 -3.14
CA VAL A 204 -9.71 19.73 -3.19
C VAL A 204 -9.45 20.85 -4.20
N ILE A 205 -10.49 21.34 -4.84
CA ILE A 205 -10.41 22.52 -5.69
C ILE A 205 -10.61 23.75 -4.80
N SER A 206 -9.58 24.59 -4.69
CA SER A 206 -9.64 25.85 -3.97
C SER A 206 -9.09 26.96 -4.87
N GLY A 207 -9.91 28.02 -5.09
CA GLY A 207 -9.53 29.10 -5.99
C GLY A 207 -9.28 28.67 -7.43
N GLY A 208 -9.95 27.61 -7.92
CA GLY A 208 -9.76 27.07 -9.27
C GLY A 208 -8.49 26.23 -9.46
N GLN A 209 -7.73 25.98 -8.39
CA GLN A 209 -6.53 25.15 -8.38
C GLN A 209 -6.72 23.90 -7.55
N LEU A 210 -6.13 22.80 -8.00
CA LEU A 210 -6.08 21.55 -7.24
C LEU A 210 -5.07 21.67 -6.10
N GLN A 211 -5.54 21.47 -4.86
CA GLN A 211 -4.71 21.48 -3.66
C GLN A 211 -4.72 20.10 -3.00
N TYR A 212 -3.53 19.58 -2.71
CA TYR A 212 -3.37 18.36 -1.92
C TYR A 212 -3.75 18.61 -0.46
N THR A 213 -4.64 17.79 0.09
CA THR A 213 -5.13 17.92 1.47
C THR A 213 -4.81 16.72 2.36
N GLY A 214 -4.28 15.63 1.81
CA GLY A 214 -3.92 14.44 2.57
C GLY A 214 -4.15 13.14 1.81
N LEU A 215 -4.20 12.04 2.55
CA LEU A 215 -4.50 10.71 2.04
C LEU A 215 -5.93 10.33 2.40
N THR A 216 -6.58 9.58 1.51
CA THR A 216 -7.90 8.99 1.75
C THR A 216 -7.95 7.58 1.20
N THR A 217 -8.83 6.74 1.76
CA THR A 217 -9.11 5.44 1.17
C THR A 217 -9.76 5.60 -0.19
N GLN A 218 -9.29 4.83 -1.16
CA GLN A 218 -9.82 4.84 -2.52
C GLN A 218 -10.67 3.61 -2.79
N ILE A 219 -11.58 3.75 -3.75
CA ILE A 219 -12.23 2.60 -4.35
C ILE A 219 -11.28 2.04 -5.41
N ILE A 220 -10.89 0.77 -5.26
CA ILE A 220 -10.13 0.01 -6.24
C ILE A 220 -11.15 -0.73 -7.11
N VAL A 221 -11.09 -0.51 -8.41
CA VAL A 221 -11.95 -1.20 -9.37
C VAL A 221 -11.09 -2.01 -10.32
N LEU A 222 -11.45 -3.27 -10.52
CA LEU A 222 -10.83 -4.16 -11.48
C LEU A 222 -11.72 -4.24 -12.72
N TYR A 223 -11.24 -3.68 -13.82
CA TYR A 223 -11.92 -3.67 -15.10
C TYR A 223 -11.42 -4.78 -16.00
N ALA A 224 -12.34 -5.40 -16.74
CA ALA A 224 -12.05 -6.41 -17.75
C ALA A 224 -12.00 -5.75 -19.14
N PHE A 225 -10.94 -6.02 -19.88
CA PHE A 225 -10.71 -5.56 -21.24
C PHE A 225 -10.53 -6.75 -22.18
N THR A 226 -10.95 -6.60 -23.43
CA THR A 226 -10.79 -7.61 -24.48
C THR A 226 -9.47 -7.46 -25.27
N GLY A 227 -8.65 -6.47 -24.95
CA GLY A 227 -7.37 -6.19 -25.59
C GLY A 227 -6.50 -5.24 -24.80
N GLU A 228 -5.26 -5.04 -25.26
CA GLU A 228 -4.30 -4.04 -24.78
C GLU A 228 -3.95 -3.09 -25.94
N PRO A 229 -3.68 -1.78 -25.69
CA PRO A 229 -3.75 -1.09 -24.40
C PRO A 229 -5.19 -0.96 -23.88
N PHE A 230 -5.35 -0.77 -22.57
CA PHE A 230 -6.66 -0.60 -21.94
C PHE A 230 -7.28 0.71 -22.37
N SER A 231 -8.47 0.63 -22.99
CA SER A 231 -9.23 1.77 -23.51
C SER A 231 -10.73 1.53 -23.34
N GLU A 232 -11.52 2.59 -23.54
CA GLU A 232 -12.98 2.46 -23.53
C GLU A 232 -13.49 1.55 -24.64
N ASP A 233 -12.81 1.51 -25.80
CA ASP A 233 -13.21 0.71 -26.96
C ASP A 233 -13.12 -0.80 -26.70
N ASN A 234 -12.23 -1.23 -25.82
CA ASN A 234 -12.06 -2.63 -25.47
C ASN A 234 -12.51 -2.99 -24.05
N LEU A 235 -13.20 -2.09 -23.36
CA LEU A 235 -13.77 -2.32 -22.04
C LEU A 235 -14.95 -3.29 -22.13
N ALA A 236 -14.83 -4.45 -21.47
CA ALA A 236 -15.86 -5.47 -21.39
C ALA A 236 -16.77 -5.32 -20.14
N GLY A 237 -16.26 -4.74 -19.07
CA GLY A 237 -16.98 -4.54 -17.82
C GLY A 237 -16.05 -4.40 -16.63
N TRP A 238 -16.56 -4.59 -15.44
CA TRP A 238 -15.76 -4.67 -14.22
C TRP A 238 -15.90 -6.05 -13.57
N LEU A 239 -14.83 -6.49 -12.90
CA LEU A 239 -14.75 -7.82 -12.30
C LEU A 239 -14.89 -7.77 -10.78
N ASP A 240 -14.27 -6.77 -10.14
CA ASP A 240 -14.23 -6.64 -8.68
C ASP A 240 -14.14 -5.15 -8.29
N LYS A 241 -14.64 -4.82 -7.10
CA LYS A 241 -14.66 -3.45 -6.61
C LYS A 241 -14.50 -3.42 -5.10
N TRP A 242 -13.45 -2.75 -4.63
CA TRP A 242 -13.07 -2.72 -3.22
C TRP A 242 -13.00 -1.31 -2.68
N GLN A 243 -13.31 -1.15 -1.41
CA GLN A 243 -13.09 0.08 -0.64
C GLN A 243 -12.57 -0.26 0.76
N ASN A 244 -11.94 0.71 1.41
CA ASN A 244 -11.39 0.58 2.77
C ASN A 244 -10.44 -0.63 2.92
N ALA A 245 -9.58 -0.82 1.93
CA ALA A 245 -8.64 -1.93 1.89
C ALA A 245 -7.48 -1.73 2.87
N VAL A 246 -7.30 -2.69 3.77
CA VAL A 246 -6.25 -2.71 4.79
C VAL A 246 -5.59 -4.08 4.76
N ILE A 247 -4.26 -4.11 4.77
CA ILE A 247 -3.48 -5.34 4.90
C ILE A 247 -2.83 -5.42 6.28
N GLU A 248 -2.85 -6.60 6.89
CA GLU A 248 -2.20 -6.90 8.17
C GLU A 248 -1.26 -8.08 7.99
N LYS A 249 -0.02 -7.95 8.42
CA LYS A 249 1.00 -8.98 8.23
C LYS A 249 0.68 -10.19 9.10
N THR A 250 0.60 -11.38 8.49
CA THR A 250 0.22 -12.62 9.19
C THR A 250 1.40 -13.51 9.53
N SER A 251 2.54 -13.37 8.85
CA SER A 251 3.72 -14.19 9.09
C SER A 251 5.01 -13.43 8.83
N THR A 252 6.03 -13.76 9.59
CA THR A 252 7.42 -13.34 9.40
C THR A 252 8.21 -14.33 8.56
N SER A 253 7.55 -15.15 7.72
CA SER A 253 8.25 -16.10 6.85
C SER A 253 9.26 -15.37 5.98
N SER A 254 10.46 -15.92 5.89
CA SER A 254 11.51 -15.47 4.97
C SER A 254 10.91 -15.20 3.59
N PRO A 255 11.43 -14.20 2.86
CA PRO A 255 10.95 -13.93 1.51
C PRO A 255 10.99 -15.22 0.71
N ALA A 256 9.82 -15.69 0.30
CA ALA A 256 9.72 -16.91 -0.48
C ALA A 256 10.54 -16.74 -1.76
N LYS A 257 11.27 -17.80 -2.14
CA LYS A 257 11.93 -17.89 -3.44
C LYS A 257 10.95 -17.39 -4.51
N PRO A 258 11.39 -16.58 -5.46
CA PRO A 258 10.50 -16.07 -6.51
C PRO A 258 9.77 -17.22 -7.17
N ALA A 259 8.46 -17.27 -7.06
CA ALA A 259 7.65 -18.11 -7.90
C ALA A 259 7.48 -17.41 -9.25
N PRO A 260 7.41 -18.13 -10.38
CA PRO A 260 7.10 -17.52 -11.67
C PRO A 260 5.79 -16.73 -11.55
N LEU A 261 5.74 -15.55 -12.16
CA LEU A 261 4.60 -14.64 -12.07
C LEU A 261 3.37 -15.17 -12.80
N PHE A 262 3.61 -15.89 -13.87
CA PHE A 262 2.61 -16.52 -14.71
C PHE A 262 3.24 -17.80 -15.26
N ASP A 263 2.58 -18.93 -15.10
CA ASP A 263 2.68 -19.98 -16.08
C ASP A 263 1.79 -19.52 -17.24
N ASP A 264 2.40 -19.10 -18.33
CA ASP A 264 1.68 -18.80 -19.57
C ASP A 264 0.92 -20.06 -20.08
N ASP A 265 1.20 -21.22 -19.51
CA ASP A 265 0.64 -22.53 -19.83
C ASP A 265 -0.33 -23.10 -18.78
N ALA A 266 -0.71 -22.36 -17.75
CA ALA A 266 -1.80 -22.81 -16.88
C ALA A 266 -3.11 -22.77 -17.68
N ALA A 267 -3.31 -23.83 -18.48
CA ALA A 267 -4.60 -24.15 -19.06
C ALA A 267 -5.62 -24.23 -17.92
N GLY A 268 -6.31 -23.13 -17.70
CA GLY A 268 -7.27 -22.98 -16.65
C GLY A 268 -8.36 -24.02 -16.77
N SER A 269 -8.61 -24.75 -15.71
CA SER A 269 -9.86 -25.45 -15.53
C SER A 269 -10.98 -24.43 -15.73
N GLY A 270 -11.72 -24.56 -16.83
CA GLY A 270 -12.71 -23.59 -17.27
C GLY A 270 -13.82 -23.41 -16.23
N HIS A 271 -13.73 -22.34 -15.49
CA HIS A 271 -14.91 -21.72 -14.92
C HIS A 271 -15.37 -20.65 -15.91
N ASP A 272 -16.48 -20.90 -16.56
CA ASP A 272 -17.21 -19.95 -17.41
C ASP A 272 -17.74 -18.85 -16.47
N THR A 273 -16.90 -17.89 -16.14
CA THR A 273 -17.29 -16.75 -15.32
C THR A 273 -17.93 -15.74 -16.26
N ALA A 274 -19.25 -15.74 -16.30
CA ALA A 274 -20.00 -14.67 -16.93
C ALA A 274 -19.61 -13.35 -16.24
N LEU A 275 -18.91 -12.47 -16.97
CA LEU A 275 -18.58 -11.15 -16.44
C LEU A 275 -19.88 -10.35 -16.26
N PRO A 276 -20.05 -9.63 -15.11
CA PRO A 276 -21.20 -8.77 -14.92
C PRO A 276 -21.25 -7.74 -16.06
N GLN A 277 -22.43 -7.61 -16.68
CA GLN A 277 -22.62 -6.60 -17.72
C GLN A 277 -22.74 -5.23 -17.07
N TYR A 278 -21.80 -4.35 -17.35
CA TYR A 278 -21.79 -2.95 -16.90
C TYR A 278 -21.98 -2.00 -18.08
N LYS A 279 -22.96 -1.10 -17.97
CA LYS A 279 -23.07 0.05 -18.87
C LYS A 279 -22.10 1.14 -18.40
N ALA A 280 -21.04 1.37 -19.16
CA ALA A 280 -20.06 2.41 -18.89
C ALA A 280 -20.71 3.80 -18.82
N ASN A 281 -20.76 4.39 -17.64
CA ASN A 281 -20.93 5.83 -17.51
C ASN A 281 -19.57 6.49 -17.75
N ARG A 282 -19.58 7.61 -18.48
CA ARG A 282 -18.40 8.33 -18.96
C ARG A 282 -17.22 8.36 -17.96
N VAL A 283 -16.09 7.89 -18.43
CA VAL A 283 -14.82 7.87 -17.70
C VAL A 283 -14.18 9.27 -17.77
N ALA A 284 -14.00 9.93 -16.63
CA ALA A 284 -13.22 11.15 -16.56
C ALA A 284 -11.72 10.82 -16.52
N ARG A 285 -10.93 11.37 -17.44
CA ARG A 285 -9.48 11.24 -17.43
C ARG A 285 -8.89 12.21 -16.39
N PHE A 286 -8.03 11.68 -15.51
CA PHE A 286 -7.15 12.46 -14.65
C PHE A 286 -5.70 12.26 -15.12
N ASP A 287 -5.16 13.23 -15.85
CA ASP A 287 -3.73 13.28 -16.19
C ASP A 287 -3.02 14.13 -15.14
N MET A 288 -2.45 13.48 -14.11
CA MET A 288 -1.65 14.17 -13.11
C MET A 288 -0.37 13.39 -12.78
N ASP A 289 0.78 14.04 -12.95
CA ASP A 289 2.08 13.47 -12.56
C ASP A 289 2.33 13.69 -11.06
N TRP A 290 2.09 12.66 -10.27
CA TRP A 290 2.26 12.63 -8.83
C TRP A 290 3.69 12.81 -8.34
N ARG A 291 4.69 12.52 -9.19
CA ARG A 291 6.11 12.65 -8.85
C ARG A 291 6.52 14.08 -8.53
N SER A 292 5.77 15.05 -9.05
CA SER A 292 6.00 16.47 -8.77
C SER A 292 5.40 16.96 -7.45
N ILE A 293 4.60 16.14 -6.76
CA ILE A 293 3.79 16.52 -5.59
C ILE A 293 4.17 15.73 -4.33
N LEU A 294 4.89 14.60 -4.48
CA LEU A 294 5.44 13.90 -3.33
C LEU A 294 6.57 14.75 -2.72
N PRO A 295 6.54 15.01 -1.40
CA PRO A 295 7.64 15.72 -0.76
C PRO A 295 8.95 14.96 -0.98
N ALA A 296 9.99 15.70 -1.39
CA ALA A 296 11.35 15.20 -1.63
C ALA A 296 11.94 14.52 -0.38
#